data_0d596f3369db143a55c35e8e14783858
#
_entry.id   0d596f3369db143a55c35e8e14783858
#
_cell.length_a   1.000
_cell.length_b   1.000
_cell.length_c   1.000
_cell.angle_alpha   90.00
_cell.angle_beta   90.00
_cell.angle_gamma   90.00
#
_symmetry.space_group_name_H-M   'P 1'
#
loop_
_entity.id
_entity.type
_entity.pdbx_description
1 polymer ?
#
loop_
_entity_poly.entity_id
_entity_poly.type
_entity_poly.pdbx_seq_one_letter_code
_entity_poly.pdbx_strand_id
1 'polypeptide(L)'
;THLSRFAEEIIIWSTDEFKFIELSDAFSTGSSIMPQKKNPDMAELIRGKTGRVYGNLIGLLTVLKGTPLTYNKDMQEDKEGMFDTLETILGSLKIFEGMVRTMTVNTTRLHSAVHSDFSNATELADYLATKGMPFREAHEVTGKLVFTCIQKGIYLLDLPLEEMKKESDL
;
A
#
# COMPACT_ATOMS: atom_id res chain seq x y z
N THR A 1 10.79 -2.30 9.29
CA THR A 1 9.62 -1.41 9.10
C THR A 1 9.12 -1.42 7.66
N HIS A 2 9.95 -1.07 6.64
CA HIS A 2 9.48 -0.94 5.25
C HIS A 2 8.87 -2.23 4.69
N LEU A 3 9.53 -3.38 4.88
CA LEU A 3 8.99 -4.68 4.44
C LEU A 3 7.63 -4.99 5.06
N SER A 4 7.42 -4.63 6.34
CA SER A 4 6.12 -4.79 7.00
C SER A 4 5.03 -3.96 6.33
N ARG A 5 5.32 -2.74 5.92
CA ARG A 5 4.37 -1.87 5.22
C ARG A 5 4.06 -2.37 3.82
N PHE A 6 5.08 -2.77 3.05
CA PHE A 6 4.85 -3.38 1.74
C PHE A 6 4.06 -4.69 1.83
N ALA A 7 4.32 -5.50 2.85
CA ALA A 7 3.57 -6.72 3.09
C ALA A 7 2.09 -6.43 3.38
N GLU A 8 1.80 -5.37 4.17
CA GLU A 8 0.44 -4.91 4.44
C GLU A 8 -0.30 -4.52 3.16
N GLU A 9 0.35 -3.76 2.26
CA GLU A 9 -0.23 -3.39 0.96
C GLU A 9 -0.59 -4.63 0.14
N ILE A 10 0.32 -5.62 0.05
CA ILE A 10 0.05 -6.89 -0.65
C ILE A 10 -1.14 -7.62 -0.03
N ILE A 11 -1.23 -7.68 1.30
CA ILE A 11 -2.34 -8.32 2.00
C ILE A 11 -3.66 -7.63 1.65
N ILE A 12 -3.73 -6.31 1.77
CA ILE A 12 -4.92 -5.52 1.48
C ILE A 12 -5.33 -5.70 0.00
N TRP A 13 -4.40 -5.55 -0.92
CA TRP A 13 -4.68 -5.63 -2.36
C TRP A 13 -5.13 -7.02 -2.82
N SER A 14 -4.76 -8.07 -2.08
CA SER A 14 -5.17 -9.44 -2.39
C SER A 14 -6.51 -9.86 -1.76
N THR A 15 -7.13 -9.03 -0.91
CA THR A 15 -8.43 -9.31 -0.31
C THR A 15 -9.54 -9.34 -1.35
N ASP A 16 -10.65 -9.99 -1.02
CA ASP A 16 -11.84 -10.05 -1.88
C ASP A 16 -12.48 -8.67 -2.13
N GLU A 17 -12.34 -7.75 -1.18
CA GLU A 17 -12.86 -6.39 -1.27
C GLU A 17 -12.11 -5.58 -2.32
N PHE A 18 -10.77 -5.69 -2.37
CA PHE A 18 -9.94 -4.96 -3.31
C PHE A 18 -9.72 -5.72 -4.62
N LYS A 19 -9.24 -6.95 -4.56
CA LYS A 19 -8.91 -7.78 -5.74
C LYS A 19 -8.03 -7.08 -6.77
N PHE A 20 -7.09 -6.26 -6.30
CA PHE A 20 -6.17 -5.53 -7.16
C PHE A 20 -5.05 -6.41 -7.69
N ILE A 21 -4.65 -7.41 -6.89
CA ILE A 21 -3.64 -8.39 -7.23
C ILE A 21 -4.08 -9.81 -6.86
N GLU A 22 -3.47 -10.79 -7.50
CA GLU A 22 -3.53 -12.19 -7.12
C GLU A 22 -2.10 -12.72 -6.94
N LEU A 23 -1.84 -13.33 -5.78
CA LEU A 23 -0.57 -13.98 -5.50
C LEU A 23 -0.50 -15.35 -6.17
N SER A 24 0.70 -15.74 -6.61
CA SER A 24 0.97 -17.09 -7.07
C SER A 24 0.74 -18.12 -5.96
N ASP A 25 0.29 -19.31 -6.31
CA ASP A 25 0.09 -20.44 -5.37
C ASP A 25 1.38 -20.82 -4.63
N ALA A 26 2.54 -20.50 -5.17
CA ALA A 26 3.82 -20.71 -4.50
C ALA A 26 4.03 -19.83 -3.26
N PHE A 27 3.27 -18.74 -3.12
CA PHE A 27 3.39 -17.75 -2.05
C PHE A 27 2.08 -17.53 -1.28
N SER A 28 1.09 -18.40 -1.51
CA SER A 28 -0.19 -18.38 -0.82
C SER A 28 -0.57 -19.79 -0.38
N THR A 29 -1.41 -19.92 0.63
CA THR A 29 -1.97 -21.21 1.04
C THR A 29 -3.47 -21.23 0.85
N GLY A 30 -3.98 -22.41 0.48
CA GLY A 30 -5.40 -22.68 0.43
C GLY A 30 -5.96 -22.92 1.84
N SER A 31 -7.28 -22.86 1.96
CA SER A 31 -7.98 -23.31 3.15
C SER A 31 -8.45 -24.76 2.98
N SER A 32 -8.29 -25.58 4.02
CA SER A 32 -8.85 -26.96 4.03
C SER A 32 -10.37 -26.99 4.08
N ILE A 33 -11.00 -25.89 4.50
CA ILE A 33 -12.46 -25.76 4.66
C ILE A 33 -13.08 -24.97 3.50
N MET A 34 -12.37 -23.98 2.98
CA MET A 34 -12.85 -23.11 1.91
C MET A 34 -11.94 -23.24 0.68
N PRO A 35 -12.26 -24.10 -0.30
CA PRO A 35 -11.38 -24.37 -1.45
C PRO A 35 -11.04 -23.14 -2.30
N GLN A 36 -11.90 -22.12 -2.29
CA GLN A 36 -11.72 -20.87 -3.03
C GLN A 36 -10.81 -19.85 -2.34
N LYS A 37 -10.49 -20.06 -1.04
CA LYS A 37 -9.72 -19.09 -0.26
C LYS A 37 -8.22 -19.27 -0.48
N LYS A 38 -7.56 -18.21 -0.92
CA LYS A 38 -6.11 -18.07 -0.91
C LYS A 38 -5.72 -17.10 0.20
N ASN A 39 -4.81 -17.52 1.08
CA ASN A 39 -4.31 -16.68 2.17
C ASN A 39 -2.92 -16.14 1.77
N PRO A 40 -2.64 -14.84 1.96
CA PRO A 40 -1.35 -14.24 1.67
C PRO A 40 -0.32 -14.51 2.80
N ASP A 41 -0.17 -15.79 3.19
CA ASP A 41 0.60 -16.18 4.39
C ASP A 41 2.04 -15.68 4.37
N MET A 42 2.70 -15.68 3.22
CA MET A 42 4.08 -15.20 3.12
C MET A 42 4.17 -13.70 3.43
N ALA A 43 3.21 -12.91 2.97
CA ALA A 43 3.14 -11.48 3.30
C ALA A 43 2.83 -11.29 4.80
N GLU A 44 1.90 -12.06 5.35
CA GLU A 44 1.55 -12.00 6.78
C GLU A 44 2.75 -12.35 7.66
N LEU A 45 3.51 -13.40 7.30
CA LEU A 45 4.72 -13.79 8.03
C LEU A 45 5.81 -12.72 7.94
N ILE A 46 6.01 -12.09 6.78
CA ILE A 46 6.96 -10.97 6.63
C ILE A 46 6.55 -9.80 7.53
N ARG A 47 5.26 -9.45 7.55
CA ARG A 47 4.71 -8.43 8.45
C ARG A 47 5.00 -8.77 9.91
N GLY A 48 4.76 -10.01 10.32
CA GLY A 48 4.98 -10.49 11.69
C GLY A 48 6.46 -10.51 12.10
N LYS A 49 7.38 -10.84 11.18
CA LYS A 49 8.83 -10.89 11.44
C LYS A 49 9.45 -9.55 11.83
N THR A 50 8.78 -8.45 11.59
CA THR A 50 9.19 -7.12 12.08
C THR A 50 9.34 -7.11 13.61
N GLY A 51 8.43 -7.77 14.33
CA GLY A 51 8.49 -7.89 15.79
C GLY A 51 9.74 -8.62 16.26
N ARG A 52 10.16 -9.68 15.54
CA ARG A 52 11.42 -10.42 15.85
C ARG A 52 12.64 -9.52 15.70
N VAL A 53 12.73 -8.77 14.60
CA VAL A 53 13.86 -7.85 14.35
C VAL A 53 13.90 -6.72 15.39
N TYR A 54 12.74 -6.18 15.76
CA TYR A 54 12.66 -5.16 16.82
C TYR A 54 13.02 -5.73 18.19
N GLY A 55 12.62 -6.97 18.48
CA GLY A 55 13.01 -7.66 19.70
C GLY A 55 14.54 -7.78 19.83
N ASN A 56 15.21 -8.16 18.74
CA ASN A 56 16.67 -8.25 18.70
C ASN A 56 17.34 -6.87 18.91
N LEU A 57 16.81 -5.81 18.32
CA LEU A 57 17.30 -4.44 18.52
C LEU A 57 17.11 -4.00 19.97
N ILE A 58 15.93 -4.20 20.54
CA ILE A 58 15.65 -3.83 21.93
C ILE A 58 16.52 -4.66 22.90
N GLY A 59 16.74 -5.95 22.60
CA GLY A 59 17.65 -6.81 23.34
C GLY A 59 19.06 -6.22 23.39
N LEU A 60 19.62 -5.84 22.23
CA LEU A 60 20.95 -5.23 22.17
C LEU A 60 21.02 -3.90 22.92
N LEU A 61 20.03 -3.02 22.74
CA LEU A 61 19.97 -1.75 23.47
C LEU A 61 19.92 -1.97 25.00
N THR A 62 19.24 -3.04 25.43
CA THR A 62 19.14 -3.43 26.82
C THR A 62 20.50 -3.94 27.38
N VAL A 63 21.26 -4.71 26.61
CA VAL A 63 22.61 -5.13 26.93
C VAL A 63 23.53 -3.92 27.14
N LEU A 64 23.42 -2.92 26.29
CA LEU A 64 24.22 -1.69 26.31
C LEU A 64 23.88 -0.74 27.47
N LYS A 65 22.69 -0.90 28.09
CA LYS A 65 22.27 0.01 29.17
C LYS A 65 23.24 0.01 30.33
N GLY A 66 23.74 1.18 30.69
CA GLY A 66 24.55 1.36 31.92
C GLY A 66 25.88 0.58 31.98
N THR A 67 26.34 -0.01 30.87
CA THR A 67 27.63 -0.66 30.81
C THR A 67 28.74 0.39 30.98
N PRO A 68 29.70 0.20 31.92
CA PRO A 68 30.79 1.16 32.13
C PRO A 68 31.80 1.09 30.98
N LEU A 69 32.67 2.09 30.92
CA LEU A 69 33.83 2.06 30.02
C LEU A 69 34.74 0.88 30.36
N THR A 70 35.29 0.27 29.36
CA THR A 70 36.23 -0.82 29.24
C THR A 70 35.58 -2.12 28.77
N TYR A 71 36.27 -3.23 28.84
CA TYR A 71 35.81 -4.53 28.38
C TYR A 71 34.72 -5.08 29.31
N ASN A 72 33.54 -5.31 28.68
CA ASN A 72 32.40 -5.95 29.35
C ASN A 72 32.01 -7.22 28.61
N LYS A 73 31.95 -8.34 29.34
CA LYS A 73 31.61 -9.66 28.79
C LYS A 73 30.16 -9.70 28.21
N ASP A 74 29.29 -8.85 28.74
CA ASP A 74 27.92 -8.62 28.28
C ASP A 74 27.82 -8.42 26.76
N MET A 75 28.85 -7.81 26.16
CA MET A 75 28.92 -7.56 24.70
C MET A 75 29.05 -8.83 23.89
N GLN A 76 29.16 -10.01 24.46
CA GLN A 76 29.07 -11.27 23.72
C GLN A 76 27.65 -11.61 23.28
N GLU A 77 26.65 -11.00 23.93
CA GLU A 77 25.22 -11.13 23.54
C GLU A 77 24.83 -10.31 22.29
N ASP A 78 25.75 -9.57 21.68
CA ASP A 78 25.49 -8.72 20.52
C ASP A 78 25.27 -9.51 19.22
N LYS A 79 25.85 -10.72 19.11
CA LYS A 79 25.98 -11.44 17.83
C LYS A 79 24.75 -12.24 17.44
N GLU A 80 24.16 -12.98 18.37
CA GLU A 80 23.04 -13.88 18.07
C GLU A 80 21.84 -13.14 17.49
N GLY A 81 21.42 -12.05 18.15
CA GLY A 81 20.32 -11.22 17.66
C GLY A 81 20.61 -10.56 16.32
N MET A 82 21.88 -10.18 16.07
CA MET A 82 22.29 -9.62 14.79
C MET A 82 22.23 -10.65 13.66
N PHE A 83 22.78 -11.85 13.87
CA PHE A 83 22.75 -12.91 12.85
C PHE A 83 21.33 -13.37 12.56
N ASP A 84 20.52 -13.55 13.59
CA ASP A 84 19.10 -13.87 13.44
C ASP A 84 18.34 -12.78 12.64
N THR A 85 18.65 -11.51 12.89
CA THR A 85 18.10 -10.39 12.14
C THR A 85 18.49 -10.44 10.67
N LEU A 86 19.77 -10.69 10.36
CA LEU A 86 20.26 -10.80 8.98
C LEU A 86 19.58 -11.95 8.23
N GLU A 87 19.52 -13.14 8.81
CA GLU A 87 18.82 -14.28 8.21
C GLU A 87 17.34 -13.99 7.97
N THR A 88 16.70 -13.41 8.96
CA THR A 88 15.28 -13.03 8.88
C THR A 88 15.02 -12.03 7.76
N ILE A 89 15.85 -10.99 7.63
CA ILE A 89 15.69 -9.96 6.58
C ILE A 89 16.01 -10.54 5.21
N LEU A 90 17.12 -11.26 5.05
CA LEU A 90 17.50 -11.85 3.76
C LEU A 90 16.48 -12.87 3.26
N GLY A 91 15.97 -13.73 4.14
CA GLY A 91 14.90 -14.66 3.80
C GLY A 91 13.62 -13.94 3.41
N SER A 92 13.23 -12.90 4.16
CA SER A 92 12.05 -12.09 3.86
C SER A 92 12.17 -11.36 2.53
N LEU A 93 13.33 -10.81 2.19
CA LEU A 93 13.58 -10.14 0.90
C LEU A 93 13.47 -11.10 -0.28
N LYS A 94 14.02 -12.31 -0.17
CA LYS A 94 13.91 -13.33 -1.24
C LYS A 94 12.46 -13.73 -1.49
N ILE A 95 11.69 -13.95 -0.45
CA ILE A 95 10.27 -14.31 -0.55
C ILE A 95 9.47 -13.12 -1.11
N PHE A 96 9.74 -11.93 -0.65
CA PHE A 96 9.08 -10.71 -1.11
C PHE A 96 9.34 -10.47 -2.60
N GLU A 97 10.60 -10.60 -3.04
CA GLU A 97 10.97 -10.53 -4.47
C GLU A 97 10.20 -11.56 -5.30
N GLY A 98 10.13 -12.80 -4.81
CA GLY A 98 9.37 -13.85 -5.48
C GLY A 98 7.88 -13.52 -5.59
N MET A 99 7.25 -13.02 -4.54
CA MET A 99 5.85 -12.57 -4.57
C MET A 99 5.63 -11.48 -5.62
N VAL A 100 6.43 -10.41 -5.58
CA VAL A 100 6.29 -9.28 -6.50
C VAL A 100 6.51 -9.69 -7.96
N ARG A 101 7.49 -10.57 -8.21
CA ARG A 101 7.78 -11.05 -9.56
C ARG A 101 6.69 -11.94 -10.15
N THR A 102 5.95 -12.66 -9.32
CA THR A 102 4.98 -13.68 -9.75
C THR A 102 3.52 -13.30 -9.54
N MET A 103 3.25 -12.19 -8.85
CA MET A 103 1.87 -11.70 -8.67
C MET A 103 1.28 -11.26 -10.01
N THR A 104 -0.02 -11.47 -10.14
CA THR A 104 -0.80 -10.98 -11.28
C THR A 104 -1.55 -9.72 -10.87
N VAL A 105 -1.47 -8.67 -11.68
CA VAL A 105 -2.18 -7.41 -11.45
C VAL A 105 -3.52 -7.44 -12.17
N ASN A 106 -4.60 -7.20 -11.46
CA ASN A 106 -5.95 -7.10 -12.01
C ASN A 106 -6.20 -5.68 -12.52
N THR A 107 -5.72 -5.40 -13.72
CA THR A 107 -5.83 -4.08 -14.35
C THR A 107 -7.28 -3.62 -14.53
N THR A 108 -8.19 -4.53 -14.83
CA THR A 108 -9.62 -4.22 -14.98
C THR A 108 -10.21 -3.72 -13.68
N ARG A 109 -9.90 -4.39 -12.56
CA ARG A 109 -10.39 -3.98 -11.24
C ARG A 109 -9.78 -2.67 -10.77
N LEU A 110 -8.47 -2.48 -11.00
CA LEU A 110 -7.78 -1.22 -10.70
C LEU A 110 -8.39 -0.06 -11.50
N HIS A 111 -8.59 -0.25 -12.79
CA HIS A 111 -9.21 0.75 -13.66
C HIS A 111 -10.61 1.12 -13.17
N SER A 112 -11.44 0.11 -12.86
CA SER A 112 -12.77 0.33 -12.29
C SER A 112 -12.72 1.09 -10.96
N ALA A 113 -11.77 0.79 -10.09
CA ALA A 113 -11.64 1.48 -8.81
C ALA A 113 -11.32 2.97 -8.96
N VAL A 114 -10.43 3.32 -9.92
CA VAL A 114 -10.09 4.72 -10.22
C VAL A 114 -11.25 5.45 -10.88
N HIS A 115 -12.03 4.77 -11.72
CA HIS A 115 -13.19 5.39 -12.40
C HIS A 115 -14.41 5.56 -11.49
N SER A 116 -14.49 4.80 -10.40
CA SER A 116 -15.65 4.80 -9.50
C SER A 116 -15.54 5.73 -8.32
N ASP A 117 -14.67 6.75 -8.40
CA ASP A 117 -14.54 7.81 -7.40
C ASP A 117 -14.32 9.18 -8.07
N PHE A 118 -14.09 10.20 -7.26
CA PHE A 118 -13.81 11.56 -7.72
C PHE A 118 -12.35 11.96 -7.48
N SER A 119 -11.42 11.02 -7.40
CA SER A 119 -9.98 11.29 -7.19
C SER A 119 -9.39 12.17 -8.31
N ASN A 120 -9.95 12.06 -9.52
CA ASN A 120 -9.58 12.88 -10.67
C ASN A 120 -10.12 14.32 -10.66
N ALA A 121 -10.90 14.70 -9.65
CA ALA A 121 -11.41 16.08 -9.52
C ALA A 121 -10.28 17.10 -9.37
N THR A 122 -9.20 16.76 -8.67
CA THR A 122 -8.03 17.62 -8.50
C THR A 122 -7.37 17.93 -9.84
N GLU A 123 -7.24 16.92 -10.71
CA GLU A 123 -6.65 17.06 -12.04
C GLU A 123 -7.49 17.99 -12.94
N LEU A 124 -8.81 17.95 -12.79
CA LEU A 124 -9.70 18.89 -13.49
C LEU A 124 -9.50 20.33 -12.99
N ALA A 125 -9.38 20.52 -11.68
CA ALA A 125 -9.11 21.86 -11.14
C ALA A 125 -7.74 22.39 -11.59
N ASP A 126 -6.72 21.55 -11.60
CA ASP A 126 -5.38 21.89 -12.08
C ASP A 126 -5.40 22.21 -13.59
N TYR A 127 -6.13 21.43 -14.38
CA TYR A 127 -6.32 21.71 -15.81
C TYR A 127 -6.93 23.12 -16.04
N LEU A 128 -8.02 23.46 -15.37
CA LEU A 128 -8.65 24.77 -15.46
C LEU A 128 -7.70 25.88 -15.03
N ALA A 129 -6.90 25.67 -13.97
CA ALA A 129 -5.89 26.61 -13.53
C ALA A 129 -4.79 26.82 -14.59
N THR A 130 -4.34 25.77 -15.27
CA THR A 130 -3.36 25.89 -16.36
C THR A 130 -3.94 26.64 -17.57
N LYS A 131 -5.26 26.69 -17.74
CA LYS A 131 -5.95 27.49 -18.76
C LYS A 131 -6.16 28.94 -18.37
N GLY A 132 -5.71 29.34 -17.18
CA GLY A 132 -5.73 30.74 -16.73
C GLY A 132 -6.81 31.07 -15.70
N MET A 133 -7.60 30.08 -15.27
CA MET A 133 -8.57 30.27 -14.19
C MET A 133 -7.84 30.38 -12.85
N PRO A 134 -8.19 31.33 -11.96
CA PRO A 134 -7.66 31.33 -10.60
C PRO A 134 -7.95 30.01 -9.90
N PHE A 135 -6.98 29.40 -9.21
CA PHE A 135 -7.12 28.08 -8.61
C PHE A 135 -8.35 27.94 -7.69
N ARG A 136 -8.67 28.98 -6.93
CA ARG A 136 -9.85 28.99 -6.06
C ARG A 136 -11.14 28.84 -6.86
N GLU A 137 -11.24 29.51 -7.99
CA GLU A 137 -12.38 29.44 -8.91
C GLU A 137 -12.43 28.06 -9.60
N ALA A 138 -11.30 27.56 -10.08
CA ALA A 138 -11.18 26.22 -10.64
C ALA A 138 -11.66 25.14 -9.67
N HIS A 139 -11.29 25.26 -8.39
CA HIS A 139 -11.75 24.35 -7.34
C HIS A 139 -13.26 24.46 -7.11
N GLU A 140 -13.84 25.66 -7.14
CA GLU A 140 -15.29 25.86 -6.98
C GLU A 140 -16.06 25.27 -8.17
N VAL A 141 -15.62 25.51 -9.40
CA VAL A 141 -16.21 24.94 -10.62
C VAL A 141 -16.16 23.41 -10.57
N THR A 142 -14.99 22.83 -10.24
CA THR A 142 -14.83 21.40 -10.11
C THR A 142 -15.75 20.82 -9.04
N GLY A 143 -15.89 21.49 -7.91
CA GLY A 143 -16.79 21.08 -6.83
C GLY A 143 -18.27 21.04 -7.28
N LYS A 144 -18.71 21.99 -8.08
CA LYS A 144 -20.08 22.02 -8.68
C LYS A 144 -20.27 20.84 -9.63
N LEU A 145 -19.29 20.55 -10.48
CA LEU A 145 -19.34 19.42 -11.41
C LEU A 145 -19.40 18.07 -10.64
N VAL A 146 -18.60 17.90 -9.61
CA VAL A 146 -18.65 16.72 -8.73
C VAL A 146 -20.03 16.59 -8.09
N PHE A 147 -20.59 17.67 -7.55
CA PHE A 147 -21.93 17.65 -6.97
C PHE A 147 -22.99 17.25 -7.99
N THR A 148 -22.93 17.77 -9.22
CA THR A 148 -23.83 17.41 -10.32
C THR A 148 -23.71 15.92 -10.65
N CYS A 149 -22.50 15.38 -10.70
CA CYS A 149 -22.27 13.96 -10.92
C CYS A 149 -22.89 13.10 -9.81
N ILE A 150 -22.70 13.48 -8.54
CA ILE A 150 -23.31 12.77 -7.39
C ILE A 150 -24.83 12.75 -7.50
N GLN A 151 -25.46 13.88 -7.85
CA GLN A 151 -26.91 13.97 -8.02
C GLN A 151 -27.45 13.08 -9.16
N LYS A 152 -26.65 12.89 -10.20
CA LYS A 152 -27.00 12.04 -11.36
C LYS A 152 -26.60 10.58 -11.18
N GLY A 153 -25.85 10.23 -10.15
CA GLY A 153 -25.31 8.88 -9.93
C GLY A 153 -24.29 8.45 -11.00
N ILE A 154 -23.51 9.40 -11.51
CA ILE A 154 -22.45 9.20 -12.51
C ILE A 154 -21.12 9.75 -12.00
N TYR A 155 -20.02 9.47 -12.71
CA TYR A 155 -18.68 9.98 -12.37
C TYR A 155 -18.24 11.09 -13.34
N LEU A 156 -17.17 11.83 -13.01
CA LEU A 156 -16.69 12.96 -13.81
C LEU A 156 -16.38 12.57 -15.26
N LEU A 157 -15.86 11.36 -15.49
CA LEU A 157 -15.55 10.87 -16.82
C LEU A 157 -16.80 10.54 -17.67
N ASP A 158 -17.95 10.33 -17.02
CA ASP A 158 -19.23 10.07 -17.69
C ASP A 158 -20.00 11.36 -18.00
N LEU A 159 -19.56 12.49 -17.42
CA LEU A 159 -20.24 13.78 -17.60
C LEU A 159 -19.97 14.34 -19.00
N PRO A 160 -21.00 14.61 -19.82
CA PRO A 160 -20.82 15.18 -21.15
C PRO A 160 -20.13 16.54 -21.09
N LEU A 161 -19.24 16.80 -22.05
CA LEU A 161 -18.50 18.07 -22.14
C LEU A 161 -19.43 19.29 -22.19
N GLU A 162 -20.58 19.17 -22.85
CA GLU A 162 -21.58 20.25 -22.92
C GLU A 162 -22.20 20.62 -21.57
N GLU A 163 -22.18 19.68 -20.62
CA GLU A 163 -22.59 19.97 -19.24
C GLU A 163 -21.45 20.59 -18.43
N MET A 164 -20.22 20.14 -18.66
CA MET A 164 -19.04 20.76 -18.03
C MET A 164 -18.93 22.24 -18.43
N LYS A 165 -19.15 22.55 -19.71
CA LYS A 165 -19.12 23.92 -20.24
C LYS A 165 -20.21 24.85 -19.71
N LYS A 166 -21.22 24.34 -19.02
CA LYS A 166 -22.22 25.21 -18.35
C LYS A 166 -21.68 25.87 -17.09
N GLU A 167 -20.65 25.28 -16.49
CA GLU A 167 -20.02 25.77 -15.27
C GLU A 167 -18.76 26.60 -15.55
N SER A 168 -18.21 26.53 -16.78
CA SER A 168 -17.04 27.32 -17.19
C SER A 168 -16.97 27.42 -18.72
N ASP A 169 -16.59 28.60 -19.22
CA ASP A 169 -16.35 28.86 -20.64
C ASP A 169 -14.97 28.35 -21.14
N LEU A 170 -14.17 27.73 -20.25
CA LEU A 170 -12.83 27.21 -20.52
C LEU A 170 -12.84 25.73 -20.85
#